data_2cda1b13feaef2540a95daa49303a600
#
_entry.id   2cda1b13feaef2540a95daa49303a600
#
_cell.length_a   1.000
_cell.length_b   1.000
_cell.length_c   1.000
_cell.angle_alpha   90.00
_cell.angle_beta   90.00
_cell.angle_gamma   90.00
#
_symmetry.space_group_name_H-M   'P 1'
#
loop_
_entity.id
_entity.type
_entity.pdbx_description
1 polymer ?
#
loop_
_entity_poly.entity_id
_entity_poly.type
_entity_poly.pdbx_seq_one_letter_code
_entity_poly.pdbx_strand_id
1 'polypeptide(L)'
;VEWQAGSLNTLVDTQGQEFIDCLGGFGIFNVGHRNPVVVSAVQNQLAKQPLHSQELLDPLRAMLAKTLAALTPGKLKYSFFCNSGTESVEAALKLAKAYQSPRGKFTFIATSGAFHGKSLGALSATAKSTFRKPFMPLLPGFRHVPFGNIEAMRTALNECKKTGDDVAAVILEPIQGEGGVILPPPGYLTAVRKLCDEFGALMILDEVQTGMGRTGKIFACEHENVQPDILCLAKA
;
A
#
# COMPACT_ATOMS: atom_id res chain seq x y z
N VAL A 1 20.28 -13.98 -14.77
CA VAL A 1 19.81 -15.29 -14.27
C VAL A 1 18.44 -15.56 -14.85
N GLU A 2 18.29 -16.69 -15.56
CA GLU A 2 16.98 -17.17 -16.05
C GLU A 2 16.39 -18.11 -15.01
N TRP A 3 15.45 -17.61 -14.22
CA TRP A 3 14.85 -18.34 -13.13
C TRP A 3 13.93 -19.47 -13.61
N GLN A 4 14.21 -20.69 -13.20
CA GLN A 4 13.42 -21.88 -13.51
C GLN A 4 12.55 -22.35 -12.33
N ALA A 5 13.12 -22.40 -11.13
CA ALA A 5 12.44 -22.89 -9.93
C ALA A 5 12.89 -22.14 -8.67
N GLY A 6 12.11 -22.26 -7.61
CA GLY A 6 12.45 -21.75 -6.30
C GLY A 6 11.92 -22.64 -5.18
N SER A 7 12.61 -22.65 -4.05
CA SER A 7 12.19 -23.36 -2.83
C SER A 7 12.61 -22.56 -1.60
N LEU A 8 11.65 -22.14 -0.80
CA LEU A 8 11.87 -21.28 0.38
C LEU A 8 12.71 -20.04 0.05
N ASN A 9 14.00 -20.07 0.33
CA ASN A 9 14.94 -18.96 0.12
C ASN A 9 15.93 -19.19 -1.02
N THR A 10 15.77 -20.27 -1.80
CA THR A 10 16.68 -20.66 -2.87
C THR A 10 16.01 -20.52 -4.24
N LEU A 11 16.73 -20.02 -5.22
CA LEU A 11 16.36 -20.00 -6.63
C LEU A 11 17.29 -20.91 -7.42
N VAL A 12 16.74 -21.57 -8.43
CA VAL A 12 17.49 -22.40 -9.38
C VAL A 12 17.29 -21.82 -10.77
N ASP A 13 18.37 -21.60 -11.50
CA ASP A 13 18.30 -21.14 -12.87
C ASP A 13 18.12 -22.28 -13.89
N THR A 14 18.00 -21.94 -15.17
CA THR A 14 17.82 -22.91 -16.27
C THR A 14 19.03 -23.82 -16.49
N GLN A 15 20.17 -23.52 -15.88
CA GLN A 15 21.39 -24.34 -15.92
C GLN A 15 21.56 -25.22 -14.68
N GLY A 16 20.59 -25.15 -13.73
CA GLY A 16 20.64 -25.90 -12.47
C GLY A 16 21.51 -25.26 -11.39
N GLN A 17 21.99 -24.03 -11.59
CA GLN A 17 22.77 -23.32 -10.58
C GLN A 17 21.85 -22.76 -9.50
N GLU A 18 22.24 -22.96 -8.24
CA GLU A 18 21.49 -22.47 -7.07
C GLU A 18 21.98 -21.09 -6.61
N PHE A 19 21.02 -20.25 -6.22
CA PHE A 19 21.25 -18.91 -5.66
C PHE A 19 20.42 -18.72 -4.39
N ILE A 20 20.96 -18.02 -3.42
CA ILE A 20 20.19 -17.54 -2.27
C ILE A 20 19.43 -16.30 -2.71
N ASP A 21 18.10 -16.30 -2.56
CA ASP A 21 17.25 -15.15 -2.89
C ASP A 21 17.29 -14.10 -1.78
N CYS A 22 18.12 -13.08 -1.97
CA CYS A 22 18.16 -11.90 -1.11
C CYS A 22 17.26 -10.75 -1.60
N LEU A 23 16.59 -10.91 -2.75
CA LEU A 23 15.65 -9.93 -3.30
C LEU A 23 14.24 -10.11 -2.72
N GLY A 24 13.82 -11.37 -2.49
CA GLY A 24 12.51 -11.71 -1.97
C GLY A 24 11.34 -11.22 -2.83
N GLY A 25 11.55 -11.06 -4.16
CA GLY A 25 10.53 -10.53 -5.08
C GLY A 25 10.03 -9.14 -4.70
N PHE A 26 10.90 -8.26 -4.19
CA PHE A 26 10.53 -6.96 -3.62
C PHE A 26 9.50 -7.06 -2.48
N GLY A 27 9.60 -8.11 -1.66
CA GLY A 27 8.72 -8.32 -0.50
C GLY A 27 7.47 -9.17 -0.79
N ILE A 28 7.43 -9.93 -1.91
CA ILE A 28 6.31 -10.84 -2.22
C ILE A 28 6.48 -12.20 -1.50
N PHE A 29 7.72 -12.70 -1.40
CA PHE A 29 7.99 -14.04 -0.88
C PHE A 29 8.23 -14.05 0.64
N ASN A 30 7.32 -13.46 1.43
CA ASN A 30 7.47 -13.36 2.88
C ASN A 30 7.52 -14.72 3.59
N VAL A 31 6.85 -15.73 3.04
CA VAL A 31 6.85 -17.11 3.56
C VAL A 31 7.71 -18.06 2.72
N GLY A 32 8.53 -17.49 1.82
CA GLY A 32 9.42 -18.24 0.93
C GLY A 32 8.77 -18.73 -0.37
N HIS A 33 9.62 -19.08 -1.32
CA HIS A 33 9.19 -19.67 -2.58
C HIS A 33 8.52 -21.04 -2.36
N ARG A 34 7.38 -21.26 -3.01
CA ARG A 34 6.67 -22.55 -2.99
C ARG A 34 6.45 -23.09 -1.57
N ASN A 35 6.10 -22.23 -0.62
CA ASN A 35 5.76 -22.69 0.72
C ASN A 35 4.74 -23.85 0.63
N PRO A 36 5.03 -25.04 1.19
CA PRO A 36 4.21 -26.23 0.96
C PRO A 36 2.79 -26.09 1.52
N VAL A 37 2.61 -25.33 2.60
CA VAL A 37 1.27 -25.08 3.17
C VAL A 37 0.43 -24.23 2.22
N VAL A 38 1.03 -23.18 1.65
CA VAL A 38 0.34 -22.29 0.68
C VAL A 38 0.03 -23.06 -0.60
N VAL A 39 1.01 -23.79 -1.16
CA VAL A 39 0.83 -24.58 -2.38
C VAL A 39 -0.29 -25.61 -2.21
N SER A 40 -0.29 -26.36 -1.10
CA SER A 40 -1.33 -27.35 -0.80
C SER A 40 -2.71 -26.71 -0.67
N ALA A 41 -2.81 -25.57 0.02
CA ALA A 41 -4.07 -24.86 0.17
C ALA A 41 -4.64 -24.40 -1.19
N VAL A 42 -3.77 -23.84 -2.07
CA VAL A 42 -4.16 -23.42 -3.42
C VAL A 42 -4.62 -24.61 -4.26
N GLN A 43 -3.86 -25.71 -4.29
CA GLN A 43 -4.22 -26.91 -5.03
C GLN A 43 -5.57 -27.49 -4.56
N ASN A 44 -5.78 -27.58 -3.26
CA ASN A 44 -7.03 -28.05 -2.67
C ASN A 44 -8.22 -27.15 -3.04
N GLN A 45 -8.00 -25.84 -3.10
CA GLN A 45 -9.05 -24.90 -3.48
C GLN A 45 -9.36 -24.97 -4.99
N LEU A 46 -8.33 -25.08 -5.83
CA LEU A 46 -8.51 -25.26 -7.28
C LEU A 46 -9.35 -26.50 -7.61
N ALA A 47 -9.17 -27.60 -6.87
CA ALA A 47 -9.96 -28.82 -7.05
C ALA A 47 -11.45 -28.65 -6.64
N LYS A 48 -11.77 -27.67 -5.78
CA LYS A 48 -13.15 -27.41 -5.31
C LYS A 48 -13.83 -26.31 -6.13
N GLN A 49 -13.20 -25.15 -6.18
CA GLN A 49 -13.77 -23.93 -6.76
C GLN A 49 -12.64 -22.99 -7.20
N PRO A 50 -12.25 -23.00 -8.49
CA PRO A 50 -11.12 -22.22 -8.98
C PRO A 50 -11.45 -20.72 -9.12
N LEU A 51 -12.71 -20.39 -9.40
CA LEU A 51 -13.18 -19.02 -9.58
C LEU A 51 -14.32 -18.70 -8.61
N HIS A 52 -14.44 -17.42 -8.28
CA HIS A 52 -15.45 -16.91 -7.37
C HIS A 52 -16.36 -15.90 -8.09
N SER A 53 -17.68 -15.99 -7.87
CA SER A 53 -18.65 -14.98 -8.28
C SER A 53 -18.84 -13.94 -7.19
N GLN A 54 -18.92 -12.65 -7.56
CA GLN A 54 -19.13 -11.56 -6.61
C GLN A 54 -20.56 -11.56 -6.00
N GLU A 55 -21.52 -12.17 -6.68
CA GLU A 55 -22.90 -12.28 -6.25
C GLU A 55 -23.12 -13.34 -5.17
N LEU A 56 -22.16 -14.25 -4.97
CA LEU A 56 -22.23 -15.33 -3.99
C LEU A 56 -21.30 -15.10 -2.81
N LEU A 57 -21.71 -15.61 -1.66
CA LEU A 57 -20.87 -15.58 -0.46
C LEU A 57 -19.74 -16.61 -0.58
N ASP A 58 -18.51 -16.14 -0.45
CA ASP A 58 -17.32 -16.98 -0.40
C ASP A 58 -16.79 -17.06 1.04
N PRO A 59 -16.77 -18.29 1.64
CA PRO A 59 -16.30 -18.47 3.01
C PRO A 59 -14.86 -18.04 3.23
N LEU A 60 -13.96 -18.25 2.27
CA LEU A 60 -12.54 -17.90 2.41
C LEU A 60 -12.35 -16.38 2.41
N ARG A 61 -13.04 -15.65 1.52
CA ARG A 61 -13.05 -14.19 1.54
C ARG A 61 -13.61 -13.64 2.84
N ALA A 62 -14.70 -14.22 3.33
CA ALA A 62 -15.31 -13.83 4.60
C ALA A 62 -14.36 -14.07 5.78
N MET A 63 -13.69 -15.23 5.83
CA MET A 63 -12.67 -15.52 6.84
C MET A 63 -11.49 -14.56 6.76
N LEU A 64 -10.97 -14.28 5.56
CA LEU A 64 -9.88 -13.32 5.39
C LEU A 64 -10.29 -11.91 5.84
N ALA A 65 -11.47 -11.44 5.44
CA ALA A 65 -12.00 -10.14 5.87
C ALA A 65 -12.14 -10.06 7.41
N LYS A 66 -12.65 -11.12 8.04
CA LYS A 66 -12.76 -11.21 9.49
C LYS A 66 -11.40 -11.20 10.17
N THR A 67 -10.42 -11.92 9.63
CA THR A 67 -9.05 -11.97 10.16
C THR A 67 -8.37 -10.60 10.03
N LEU A 68 -8.45 -9.97 8.88
CA LEU A 68 -7.90 -8.62 8.68
C LEU A 68 -8.55 -7.61 9.63
N ALA A 69 -9.89 -7.64 9.78
CA ALA A 69 -10.59 -6.76 10.71
C ALA A 69 -10.20 -6.97 12.19
N ALA A 70 -9.74 -8.17 12.55
CA ALA A 70 -9.24 -8.46 13.90
C ALA A 70 -7.77 -8.03 14.10
N LEU A 71 -6.97 -8.02 13.04
CA LEU A 71 -5.54 -7.71 13.10
C LEU A 71 -5.24 -6.23 12.83
N THR A 72 -6.05 -5.55 12.02
CA THR A 72 -5.81 -4.16 11.65
C THR A 72 -6.04 -3.19 12.81
N PRO A 73 -5.24 -2.13 12.91
CA PRO A 73 -5.36 -1.17 13.99
C PRO A 73 -6.64 -0.33 13.90
N GLY A 74 -7.13 0.09 15.04
CA GLY A 74 -8.22 1.05 15.15
C GLY A 74 -9.58 0.54 14.70
N LYS A 75 -10.25 1.27 13.81
CA LYS A 75 -11.63 1.02 13.38
C LYS A 75 -11.73 0.37 11.99
N LEU A 76 -10.64 -0.10 11.42
CA LEU A 76 -10.62 -0.74 10.11
C LEU A 76 -11.31 -2.12 10.19
N LYS A 77 -12.55 -2.20 9.70
CA LYS A 77 -13.39 -3.41 9.80
C LYS A 77 -13.90 -3.89 8.45
N TYR A 78 -13.69 -3.14 7.39
CA TYR A 78 -14.18 -3.48 6.07
C TYR A 78 -13.01 -3.73 5.14
N SER A 79 -13.11 -4.77 4.33
CA SER A 79 -12.11 -5.11 3.32
C SER A 79 -12.69 -4.99 1.92
N PHE A 80 -11.92 -4.37 1.03
CA PHE A 80 -12.19 -4.36 -0.40
C PHE A 80 -11.09 -5.19 -1.09
N PHE A 81 -11.47 -6.30 -1.71
CA PHE A 81 -10.54 -7.20 -2.38
C PHE A 81 -10.33 -6.83 -3.83
N CYS A 82 -9.09 -6.81 -4.26
CA CYS A 82 -8.63 -6.55 -5.62
C CYS A 82 -7.50 -7.51 -5.99
N ASN A 83 -6.87 -7.35 -7.16
CA ASN A 83 -5.92 -8.33 -7.70
C ASN A 83 -4.45 -7.92 -7.56
N SER A 84 -4.18 -6.68 -7.19
CA SER A 84 -2.81 -6.17 -7.10
C SER A 84 -2.67 -4.99 -6.14
N GLY A 85 -1.41 -4.68 -5.73
CA GLY A 85 -1.13 -3.51 -4.91
C GLY A 85 -1.49 -2.18 -5.57
N THR A 86 -1.31 -2.06 -6.89
CA THR A 86 -1.72 -0.84 -7.60
C THR A 86 -3.24 -0.67 -7.59
N GLU A 87 -4.01 -1.76 -7.73
CA GLU A 87 -5.48 -1.72 -7.59
C GLU A 87 -5.93 -1.40 -6.17
N SER A 88 -5.19 -1.88 -5.15
CA SER A 88 -5.44 -1.51 -3.75
C SER A 88 -5.30 -0.01 -3.54
N VAL A 89 -4.24 0.60 -4.09
CA VAL A 89 -4.04 2.06 -4.06
C VAL A 89 -5.12 2.79 -4.85
N GLU A 90 -5.47 2.33 -6.06
CA GLU A 90 -6.57 2.94 -6.86
C GLU A 90 -7.91 2.91 -6.09
N ALA A 91 -8.22 1.78 -5.45
CA ALA A 91 -9.40 1.66 -4.61
C ALA A 91 -9.36 2.64 -3.44
N ALA A 92 -8.22 2.77 -2.76
CA ALA A 92 -8.02 3.71 -1.64
C ALA A 92 -8.24 5.16 -2.08
N LEU A 93 -7.64 5.57 -3.20
CA LEU A 93 -7.81 6.93 -3.77
C LEU A 93 -9.27 7.19 -4.14
N LYS A 94 -9.94 6.22 -4.78
CA LYS A 94 -11.36 6.34 -5.14
C LYS A 94 -12.27 6.42 -3.92
N LEU A 95 -12.05 5.58 -2.91
CA LEU A 95 -12.81 5.60 -1.66
C LEU A 95 -12.63 6.92 -0.93
N ALA A 96 -11.40 7.41 -0.79
CA ALA A 96 -11.11 8.70 -0.19
C ALA A 96 -11.80 9.84 -0.95
N LYS A 97 -11.73 9.84 -2.27
CA LYS A 97 -12.37 10.83 -3.12
C LYS A 97 -13.90 10.78 -2.98
N ALA A 98 -14.52 9.60 -3.02
CA ALA A 98 -15.96 9.44 -2.87
C ALA A 98 -16.46 9.90 -1.49
N TYR A 99 -15.72 9.58 -0.43
CA TYR A 99 -16.06 10.00 0.93
C TYR A 99 -15.93 11.51 1.15
N GLN A 100 -14.93 12.14 0.54
CA GLN A 100 -14.61 13.56 0.74
C GLN A 100 -15.28 14.50 -0.28
N SER A 101 -15.75 13.98 -1.42
CA SER A 101 -16.37 14.82 -2.45
C SER A 101 -17.58 15.63 -1.97
N PRO A 102 -18.48 15.12 -1.09
CA PRO A 102 -19.56 15.94 -0.53
C PRO A 102 -19.06 17.12 0.34
N ARG A 103 -17.79 17.11 0.74
CA ARG A 103 -17.12 18.16 1.51
C ARG A 103 -16.27 19.09 0.65
N GLY A 104 -16.31 18.91 -0.70
CA GLY A 104 -15.52 19.70 -1.64
C GLY A 104 -14.02 19.41 -1.62
N LYS A 105 -13.57 18.25 -1.08
CA LYS A 105 -12.16 17.91 -0.95
C LYS A 105 -11.75 16.91 -2.03
N PHE A 106 -10.78 17.29 -2.87
CA PHE A 106 -10.39 16.49 -4.04
C PHE A 106 -8.88 16.30 -4.18
N THR A 107 -8.06 17.07 -3.49
CA THR A 107 -6.61 17.04 -3.60
C THR A 107 -6.01 15.92 -2.76
N PHE A 108 -4.96 15.31 -3.27
CA PHE A 108 -4.15 14.32 -2.58
C PHE A 108 -2.75 14.86 -2.34
N ILE A 109 -2.20 14.62 -1.15
CA ILE A 109 -0.78 14.86 -0.88
C ILE A 109 -0.09 13.51 -0.79
N ALA A 110 0.97 13.31 -1.58
CA ALA A 110 1.88 12.17 -1.53
C ALA A 110 3.29 12.65 -1.16
N THR A 111 4.22 11.73 -0.99
CA THR A 111 5.58 12.09 -0.61
C THR A 111 6.58 11.90 -1.76
N SER A 112 7.60 12.74 -1.81
CA SER A 112 8.73 12.57 -2.74
C SER A 112 9.42 11.22 -2.49
N GLY A 113 9.85 10.55 -3.53
CA GLY A 113 10.46 9.22 -3.45
C GLY A 113 9.46 8.06 -3.33
N ALA A 114 8.16 8.33 -3.12
CA ALA A 114 7.14 7.30 -2.94
C ALA A 114 6.91 6.46 -4.21
N PHE A 115 6.53 5.20 -3.97
CA PHE A 115 6.06 4.27 -4.99
C PHE A 115 4.74 3.65 -4.57
N HIS A 116 3.67 3.97 -5.29
CA HIS A 116 2.31 3.51 -5.00
C HIS A 116 1.71 2.64 -6.10
N GLY A 117 2.45 2.39 -7.17
CA GLY A 117 2.00 1.59 -8.31
C GLY A 117 2.19 2.30 -9.64
N LYS A 118 1.72 1.66 -10.72
CA LYS A 118 1.94 2.10 -12.11
C LYS A 118 0.65 2.28 -12.92
N SER A 119 -0.55 2.05 -12.36
CA SER A 119 -1.81 2.51 -12.94
C SER A 119 -1.92 4.03 -12.84
N LEU A 120 -2.76 4.70 -13.63
CA LEU A 120 -2.71 6.16 -13.76
C LEU A 120 -2.93 6.91 -12.43
N GLY A 121 -3.87 6.48 -11.60
CA GLY A 121 -4.10 7.10 -10.28
C GLY A 121 -2.95 6.83 -9.31
N ALA A 122 -2.53 5.57 -9.18
CA ALA A 122 -1.40 5.19 -8.33
C ALA A 122 -0.08 5.82 -8.82
N LEU A 123 0.11 5.94 -10.14
CA LEU A 123 1.26 6.60 -10.75
C LEU A 123 1.26 8.12 -10.48
N SER A 124 0.07 8.72 -10.35
CA SER A 124 -0.05 10.13 -9.99
C SER A 124 0.42 10.39 -8.56
N ALA A 125 0.21 9.44 -7.64
CA ALA A 125 0.74 9.46 -6.27
C ALA A 125 2.23 9.06 -6.19
N THR A 126 2.71 8.21 -7.11
CA THR A 126 4.12 7.81 -7.21
C THR A 126 4.99 9.00 -7.59
N ALA A 127 6.17 9.17 -6.96
CA ALA A 127 7.03 10.36 -7.16
C ALA A 127 8.18 10.16 -8.16
N LYS A 128 8.62 8.91 -8.39
CA LYS A 128 9.81 8.62 -9.21
C LYS A 128 9.61 9.03 -10.67
N SER A 129 10.38 10.02 -11.13
CA SER A 129 10.23 10.64 -12.46
C SER A 129 10.39 9.66 -13.62
N THR A 130 11.26 8.65 -13.47
CA THR A 130 11.48 7.60 -14.48
C THR A 130 10.22 6.78 -14.78
N PHE A 131 9.35 6.60 -13.81
CA PHE A 131 8.07 5.91 -14.02
C PHE A 131 6.99 6.85 -14.56
N ARG A 132 7.02 8.13 -14.19
CA ARG A 132 5.98 9.11 -14.52
C ARG A 132 6.14 9.73 -15.91
N LYS A 133 7.38 10.08 -16.28
CA LYS A 133 7.68 10.88 -17.48
C LYS A 133 7.04 10.35 -18.78
N PRO A 134 7.04 9.04 -19.06
CA PRO A 134 6.44 8.53 -20.31
C PRO A 134 4.90 8.68 -20.38
N PHE A 135 4.23 8.93 -19.25
CA PHE A 135 2.77 8.91 -19.14
C PHE A 135 2.16 10.28 -18.79
N MET A 136 2.95 11.33 -18.95
CA MET A 136 2.45 12.69 -18.72
C MET A 136 1.47 13.15 -19.82
N PRO A 137 0.43 13.93 -19.48
CA PRO A 137 0.06 14.38 -18.16
C PRO A 137 -0.64 13.30 -17.33
N LEU A 138 -0.34 13.23 -16.03
CA LEU A 138 -1.01 12.36 -15.06
C LEU A 138 -2.29 13.01 -14.53
N LEU A 139 -3.01 12.32 -13.64
CA LEU A 139 -4.23 12.85 -13.05
C LEU A 139 -3.94 14.11 -12.24
N PRO A 140 -4.78 15.15 -12.39
CA PRO A 140 -4.64 16.37 -11.60
C PRO A 140 -5.00 16.15 -10.13
N GLY A 141 -4.64 17.12 -9.27
CA GLY A 141 -4.98 17.11 -7.85
C GLY A 141 -4.00 16.32 -6.98
N PHE A 142 -2.80 16.02 -7.48
CA PHE A 142 -1.72 15.39 -6.68
C PHE A 142 -0.60 16.40 -6.42
N ARG A 143 -0.23 16.56 -5.14
CA ARG A 143 0.92 17.34 -4.68
C ARG A 143 1.91 16.41 -3.98
N HIS A 144 3.21 16.68 -4.16
CA HIS A 144 4.27 15.90 -3.52
C HIS A 144 5.06 16.78 -2.57
N VAL A 145 5.29 16.29 -1.36
CA VAL A 145 6.11 16.94 -0.34
C VAL A 145 7.28 16.03 0.06
N PRO A 146 8.40 16.58 0.58
CA PRO A 146 9.50 15.77 1.05
C PRO A 146 9.06 14.77 2.12
N PHE A 147 9.44 13.47 1.96
CA PHE A 147 9.19 12.43 2.97
C PHE A 147 9.92 12.74 4.26
N GLY A 148 9.29 12.53 5.39
CA GLY A 148 9.86 12.80 6.71
C GLY A 148 9.84 14.28 7.12
N ASN A 149 9.38 15.21 6.27
CA ASN A 149 9.31 16.64 6.57
C ASN A 149 7.89 17.08 6.93
N ILE A 150 7.60 17.15 8.23
CA ILE A 150 6.27 17.50 8.74
C ILE A 150 5.88 18.97 8.48
N GLU A 151 6.85 19.88 8.47
CA GLU A 151 6.60 21.28 8.18
C GLU A 151 6.22 21.52 6.71
N ALA A 152 6.88 20.81 5.79
CA ALA A 152 6.50 20.83 4.38
C ALA A 152 5.08 20.26 4.17
N MET A 153 4.71 19.20 4.90
CA MET A 153 3.36 18.64 4.89
C MET A 153 2.34 19.66 5.39
N ARG A 154 2.60 20.29 6.52
CA ARG A 154 1.74 21.35 7.09
C ARG A 154 1.58 22.53 6.13
N THR A 155 2.67 22.97 5.53
CA THR A 155 2.66 24.07 4.55
C THR A 155 1.78 23.71 3.36
N ALA A 156 1.93 22.54 2.78
CA ALA A 156 1.12 22.08 1.64
C ALA A 156 -0.38 22.01 1.98
N LEU A 157 -0.73 21.50 3.17
CA LEU A 157 -2.12 21.45 3.66
C LEU A 157 -2.71 22.87 3.80
N ASN A 158 -1.95 23.81 4.37
CA ASN A 158 -2.37 25.20 4.51
C ASN A 158 -2.54 25.89 3.16
N GLU A 159 -1.64 25.67 2.21
CA GLU A 159 -1.74 26.21 0.85
C GLU A 159 -3.00 25.70 0.14
N CYS A 160 -3.25 24.37 0.19
CA CYS A 160 -4.47 23.80 -0.37
C CYS A 160 -5.73 24.45 0.23
N LYS A 161 -5.77 24.61 1.55
CA LYS A 161 -6.90 25.26 2.22
C LYS A 161 -7.09 26.73 1.78
N LYS A 162 -6.00 27.49 1.60
CA LYS A 162 -6.04 28.88 1.15
C LYS A 162 -6.54 29.03 -0.29
N THR A 163 -6.23 28.07 -1.16
CA THR A 163 -6.64 28.10 -2.58
C THR A 163 -8.02 27.47 -2.82
N GLY A 164 -8.64 26.89 -1.79
CA GLY A 164 -9.91 26.17 -1.94
C GLY A 164 -9.75 24.77 -2.55
N ASP A 165 -8.52 24.28 -2.67
CA ASP A 165 -8.18 22.91 -3.16
C ASP A 165 -8.05 21.92 -1.99
N ASP A 166 -9.02 21.90 -1.11
CA ASP A 166 -8.95 21.15 0.15
C ASP A 166 -8.54 19.69 -0.04
N VAL A 167 -7.71 19.21 0.88
CA VAL A 167 -7.09 17.89 0.80
C VAL A 167 -8.07 16.80 1.20
N ALA A 168 -8.33 15.86 0.30
CA ALA A 168 -9.12 14.67 0.54
C ALA A 168 -8.36 13.65 1.39
N ALA A 169 -7.11 13.39 1.03
CA ALA A 169 -6.26 12.46 1.76
C ALA A 169 -4.77 12.75 1.60
N VAL A 170 -4.01 12.33 2.61
CA VAL A 170 -2.55 12.16 2.53
C VAL A 170 -2.28 10.67 2.33
N ILE A 171 -1.49 10.33 1.31
CA ILE A 171 -1.04 8.95 1.05
C ILE A 171 0.46 8.85 1.20
N LEU A 172 0.93 7.86 1.97
CA LEU A 172 2.36 7.62 2.17
C LEU A 172 2.64 6.16 2.55
N GLU A 173 3.86 5.73 2.28
CA GLU A 173 4.41 4.48 2.83
C GLU A 173 4.91 4.75 4.26
N PRO A 174 4.72 3.86 5.24
CA PRO A 174 5.35 4.02 6.57
C PRO A 174 6.88 4.02 6.51
N ILE A 175 7.44 3.20 5.63
CA ILE A 175 8.86 3.16 5.25
C ILE A 175 8.88 3.09 3.73
N GLN A 176 9.59 4.00 3.06
CA GLN A 176 9.67 3.96 1.60
C GLN A 176 10.52 2.78 1.14
N GLY A 177 9.93 1.86 0.37
CA GLY A 177 10.62 0.69 -0.16
C GLY A 177 11.42 1.03 -1.43
N GLU A 178 10.75 1.28 -2.53
CA GLU A 178 11.35 1.61 -3.84
C GLU A 178 12.17 2.91 -3.84
N GLY A 179 11.89 3.80 -2.89
CA GLY A 179 12.65 5.02 -2.66
C GLY A 179 14.06 4.80 -2.12
N GLY A 180 14.38 3.58 -1.63
CA GLY A 180 15.69 3.21 -1.10
C GLY A 180 15.69 2.72 0.34
N VAL A 181 14.60 2.11 0.81
CA VAL A 181 14.40 1.67 2.20
C VAL A 181 14.61 2.83 3.17
N ILE A 182 13.83 3.90 2.97
CA ILE A 182 13.99 5.14 3.73
C ILE A 182 13.05 5.12 4.94
N LEU A 183 13.62 5.17 6.14
CA LEU A 183 12.88 5.33 7.39
C LEU A 183 12.57 6.80 7.64
N PRO A 184 11.35 7.15 8.06
CA PRO A 184 11.05 8.51 8.46
C PRO A 184 11.69 8.83 9.83
N PRO A 185 11.83 10.12 10.17
CA PRO A 185 12.18 10.50 11.55
C PRO A 185 11.18 9.93 12.56
N PRO A 186 11.61 9.58 13.79
CA PRO A 186 10.70 9.12 14.84
C PRO A 186 9.53 10.09 15.08
N GLY A 187 8.33 9.54 15.21
CA GLY A 187 7.11 10.34 15.43
C GLY A 187 6.51 10.97 14.17
N TYR A 188 7.10 10.73 13.00
CA TYR A 188 6.60 11.31 11.73
C TYR A 188 5.19 10.85 11.39
N LEU A 189 4.91 9.54 11.44
CA LEU A 189 3.58 9.03 11.13
C LEU A 189 2.53 9.57 12.11
N THR A 190 2.87 9.64 13.40
CA THR A 190 2.01 10.24 14.42
C THR A 190 1.74 11.72 14.15
N ALA A 191 2.73 12.48 13.69
CA ALA A 191 2.57 13.88 13.33
C ALA A 191 1.70 14.05 12.08
N VAL A 192 1.88 13.20 11.05
CA VAL A 192 1.02 13.19 9.87
C VAL A 192 -0.43 12.86 10.23
N ARG A 193 -0.67 11.88 11.12
CA ARG A 193 -2.02 11.57 11.59
C ARG A 193 -2.69 12.80 12.23
N LYS A 194 -1.98 13.50 13.12
CA LYS A 194 -2.48 14.72 13.75
C LYS A 194 -2.82 15.82 12.73
N LEU A 195 -1.99 15.97 11.70
CA LEU A 195 -2.27 16.92 10.61
C LEU A 195 -3.51 16.50 9.81
N CYS A 196 -3.66 15.23 9.49
CA CYS A 196 -4.85 14.75 8.82
C CYS A 196 -6.12 15.03 9.63
N ASP A 197 -6.07 14.82 10.96
CA ASP A 197 -7.19 15.13 11.86
C ASP A 197 -7.49 16.63 11.89
N GLU A 198 -6.46 17.49 12.03
CA GLU A 198 -6.57 18.94 12.07
C GLU A 198 -7.22 19.53 10.80
N PHE A 199 -6.86 18.97 9.63
CA PHE A 199 -7.37 19.45 8.34
C PHE A 199 -8.59 18.67 7.85
N GLY A 200 -9.03 17.64 8.57
CA GLY A 200 -10.12 16.75 8.17
C GLY A 200 -9.82 16.00 6.87
N ALA A 201 -8.56 15.69 6.61
CA ALA A 201 -8.10 14.85 5.52
C ALA A 201 -8.05 13.39 5.98
N LEU A 202 -8.20 12.44 5.06
CA LEU A 202 -8.00 11.04 5.38
C LEU A 202 -6.50 10.70 5.35
N MET A 203 -6.09 9.73 6.18
CA MET A 203 -4.75 9.15 6.12
C MET A 203 -4.81 7.79 5.44
N ILE A 204 -4.14 7.67 4.30
CA ILE A 204 -3.96 6.40 3.57
C ILE A 204 -2.53 5.93 3.83
N LEU A 205 -2.37 4.76 4.45
CA LEU A 205 -1.07 4.11 4.56
C LEU A 205 -0.96 3.01 3.52
N ASP A 206 0.07 3.12 2.68
CA ASP A 206 0.45 2.09 1.73
C ASP A 206 1.42 1.12 2.41
N GLU A 207 0.86 0.05 2.92
CA GLU A 207 1.60 -1.05 3.52
C GLU A 207 1.71 -2.27 2.59
N VAL A 208 1.62 -2.04 1.29
CA VAL A 208 1.82 -3.08 0.27
C VAL A 208 3.18 -3.76 0.45
N GLN A 209 4.21 -3.04 0.86
CA GLN A 209 5.54 -3.62 1.09
C GLN A 209 5.88 -3.77 2.58
N THR A 210 5.41 -2.88 3.44
CA THR A 210 5.77 -2.84 4.86
C THR A 210 4.88 -3.69 5.75
N GLY A 211 3.72 -4.07 5.28
CA GLY A 211 2.76 -4.88 6.01
C GLY A 211 3.10 -6.36 6.10
N MET A 212 2.18 -7.13 6.66
CA MET A 212 2.22 -8.59 6.75
C MET A 212 3.49 -9.15 7.39
N GLY A 213 3.98 -8.47 8.44
CA GLY A 213 5.13 -8.93 9.24
C GLY A 213 6.50 -8.44 8.77
N ARG A 214 6.61 -7.75 7.63
CA ARG A 214 7.90 -7.34 7.04
C ARG A 214 8.80 -6.56 7.98
N THR A 215 8.24 -5.73 8.85
CA THR A 215 8.99 -4.85 9.77
C THR A 215 9.06 -5.36 11.21
N GLY A 216 8.62 -6.62 11.46
CA GLY A 216 8.57 -7.21 12.80
C GLY A 216 7.28 -6.92 13.57
N LYS A 217 6.36 -6.15 13.00
CA LYS A 217 4.96 -5.99 13.40
C LYS A 217 4.07 -6.47 12.27
N ILE A 218 2.79 -6.78 12.53
CA ILE A 218 1.87 -7.17 11.46
C ILE A 218 1.76 -6.02 10.46
N PHE A 219 1.63 -4.79 10.95
CA PHE A 219 1.65 -3.57 10.13
C PHE A 219 2.70 -2.60 10.65
N ALA A 220 3.40 -1.91 9.75
CA ALA A 220 4.47 -0.98 10.15
C ALA A 220 3.94 0.21 10.94
N CYS A 221 2.70 0.64 10.72
CA CYS A 221 2.07 1.72 11.49
C CYS A 221 1.95 1.42 12.99
N GLU A 222 2.02 0.15 13.40
CA GLU A 222 2.01 -0.27 14.81
C GLU A 222 3.27 0.16 15.57
N HIS A 223 4.38 0.42 14.89
CA HIS A 223 5.60 0.92 15.55
C HIS A 223 5.40 2.29 16.21
N GLU A 224 4.49 3.11 15.66
CA GLU A 224 4.12 4.41 16.22
C GLU A 224 2.66 4.44 16.76
N ASN A 225 1.98 3.29 16.85
CA ASN A 225 0.59 3.18 17.26
C ASN A 225 -0.37 4.08 16.42
N VAL A 226 -0.07 4.26 15.15
CA VAL A 226 -0.89 5.08 14.25
C VAL A 226 -2.04 4.27 13.68
N GLN A 227 -3.22 4.89 13.64
CA GLN A 227 -4.43 4.33 13.07
C GLN A 227 -4.79 5.08 11.78
N PRO A 228 -4.57 4.51 10.60
CA PRO A 228 -4.98 5.12 9.33
C PRO A 228 -6.50 4.99 9.12
N ASP A 229 -7.02 5.82 8.21
CA ASP A 229 -8.41 5.68 7.74
C ASP A 229 -8.53 4.61 6.66
N ILE A 230 -7.48 4.42 5.86
CA ILE A 230 -7.40 3.40 4.81
C ILE A 230 -6.00 2.76 4.85
N LEU A 231 -5.96 1.45 4.74
CA LEU A 231 -4.74 0.65 4.72
C LEU A 231 -4.68 -0.16 3.42
N CYS A 232 -3.65 0.06 2.61
CA CYS A 232 -3.42 -0.70 1.39
C CYS A 232 -2.49 -1.88 1.66
N LEU A 233 -2.90 -3.08 1.25
CA LEU A 233 -2.17 -4.33 1.43
C LEU A 233 -2.11 -5.08 0.11
N ALA A 234 -1.06 -5.87 -0.13
CA ALA A 234 -0.98 -6.79 -1.27
C ALA A 234 0.10 -7.86 -1.09
N LYS A 235 1.37 -7.48 -1.11
CA LYS A 235 2.51 -8.41 -1.00
C LYS A 235 2.45 -9.18 0.32
N ALA A 236 2.73 -10.49 0.26
CA ALA A 236 2.85 -11.31 1.48
C ALA A 236 3.44 -12.68 1.19
#